data_a903e6fd4f152ca264fb64d58a739c55
#
_entry.id   a903e6fd4f152ca264fb64d58a739c55
#
_cell.length_a   1.000
_cell.length_b   1.000
_cell.length_c   1.000
_cell.angle_alpha   90.00
_cell.angle_beta   90.00
_cell.angle_gamma   90.00
#
_symmetry.space_group_name_H-M   'P 1'
#
loop_
_entity.id
_entity.type
_entity.pdbx_description
1 polymer ?
#
loop_
_entity_poly.entity_id
_entity_poly.type
_entity_poly.pdbx_seq_one_letter_code
_entity_poly.pdbx_strand_id
1 'polypeptide(L)'
;MIDRPVDNAPYLSHIHAGLTVEGWSRAAVQSCWRVPELKVGFDLGAQPWDFMGTPTWFLSHTHLDHVAALPVYVARRRMMKMEPPTIYLPNESVEDVKRLLQVMQRLDRGRQVCELVGVEPGDEFDLSREHVVTVWGTTHTIPSRGFVIWDRRHKLKEEFFGLPGDKIRDLKRAGTAITREVRVPLVAYTGDTSPAGLDACPAAFDAKILITEMSFIRANHRREKIHKFGHMHLDDFLERADRFKNELIIVGHFSTRYHPNEVLRSLETKLPDVLKSKMKLWI
;
A
#
# COMPACT_ATOMS: atom_id res chain seq x y z
N MET A 1 30.66 -11.05 11.14
CA MET A 1 29.26 -10.54 11.19
C MET A 1 28.67 -11.09 12.45
N ILE A 2 28.31 -10.25 13.40
CA ILE A 2 27.61 -10.68 14.62
C ILE A 2 26.20 -11.00 14.18
N ASP A 3 25.83 -12.27 14.27
CA ASP A 3 24.45 -12.72 14.11
C ASP A 3 23.60 -11.90 15.09
N ARG A 4 22.67 -11.10 14.59
CA ARG A 4 21.81 -10.26 15.42
C ARG A 4 20.61 -11.09 15.84
N PRO A 5 20.52 -11.56 17.07
CA PRO A 5 19.46 -12.48 17.50
C PRO A 5 18.08 -11.83 17.66
N VAL A 6 17.92 -10.55 17.33
CA VAL A 6 16.69 -9.78 17.53
C VAL A 6 15.83 -9.69 16.26
N ASP A 7 16.32 -10.18 15.16
CA ASP A 7 15.67 -10.08 13.89
C ASP A 7 14.99 -11.42 13.57
N ASN A 8 13.85 -11.94 14.55
CA ASN A 8 13.22 -12.16 13.78
C ASN A 8 12.34 -13.16 13.11
N ALA A 9 11.13 -12.83 12.95
CA ALA A 9 10.32 -13.45 11.94
C ALA A 9 10.75 -12.87 10.56
N PRO A 10 11.23 -13.69 9.62
CA PRO A 10 11.57 -13.19 8.31
C PRO A 10 10.32 -12.63 7.62
N TYR A 11 10.34 -11.36 7.26
CA TYR A 11 9.33 -10.82 6.35
C TYR A 11 9.57 -11.37 4.94
N LEU A 12 8.51 -11.43 4.16
CA LEU A 12 8.60 -11.80 2.75
C LEU A 12 9.09 -10.61 1.93
N SER A 13 9.80 -10.90 0.84
CA SER A 13 10.28 -9.89 -0.11
C SER A 13 10.11 -10.39 -1.54
N HIS A 14 9.74 -9.49 -2.44
CA HIS A 14 9.63 -9.77 -3.88
C HIS A 14 10.01 -8.54 -4.69
N ILE A 15 10.82 -8.74 -5.72
CA ILE A 15 11.26 -7.68 -6.63
C ILE A 15 10.52 -7.78 -7.94
N HIS A 16 9.93 -6.66 -8.40
CA HIS A 16 9.28 -6.55 -9.69
C HIS A 16 9.45 -5.15 -10.28
N ALA A 17 9.79 -5.06 -11.56
CA ALA A 17 9.94 -3.80 -12.30
C ALA A 17 10.83 -2.74 -11.61
N GLY A 18 11.87 -3.19 -10.90
CA GLY A 18 12.80 -2.32 -10.17
C GLY A 18 12.29 -1.83 -8.82
N LEU A 19 11.16 -2.33 -8.36
CA LEU A 19 10.61 -2.08 -7.03
C LEU A 19 10.63 -3.36 -6.20
N THR A 20 10.98 -3.20 -4.92
CA THR A 20 10.94 -4.25 -3.94
C THR A 20 9.68 -4.06 -3.06
N VAL A 21 8.86 -5.10 -2.93
CA VAL A 21 7.77 -5.12 -1.95
C VAL A 21 8.16 -6.06 -0.84
N GLU A 22 8.13 -5.56 0.38
CA GLU A 22 8.53 -6.32 1.58
C GLU A 22 7.44 -6.22 2.64
N GLY A 23 7.31 -7.24 3.48
CA GLY A 23 6.43 -7.15 4.63
C GLY A 23 5.78 -8.43 5.08
N TRP A 24 4.73 -8.27 5.89
CA TRP A 24 3.82 -9.30 6.36
C TRP A 24 2.38 -8.89 6.14
N SER A 25 1.52 -9.86 5.94
CA SER A 25 0.08 -9.62 5.95
C SER A 25 -0.66 -10.91 6.29
N ARG A 26 -1.29 -10.90 7.46
CA ARG A 26 -2.12 -12.00 7.97
C ARG A 26 -3.30 -11.44 8.72
N ALA A 27 -4.52 -11.78 8.31
CA ALA A 27 -5.75 -11.27 8.89
C ALA A 27 -5.80 -11.44 10.42
N ALA A 28 -6.19 -10.38 11.13
CA ALA A 28 -6.28 -10.29 12.58
C ALA A 28 -4.96 -10.55 13.34
N VAL A 29 -3.83 -10.59 12.64
CA VAL A 29 -2.51 -10.76 13.25
C VAL A 29 -1.66 -9.52 13.04
N GLN A 30 -1.30 -9.24 11.79
CA GLN A 30 -0.50 -8.07 11.42
C GLN A 30 -0.50 -7.83 9.92
N SER A 31 -0.48 -6.56 9.52
CA SER A 31 -0.21 -6.09 8.16
C SER A 31 0.80 -4.96 8.20
N CYS A 32 1.86 -5.10 7.43
CA CYS A 32 2.92 -4.10 7.34
C CYS A 32 3.69 -4.32 6.04
N TRP A 33 3.73 -3.32 5.21
CA TRP A 33 4.37 -3.39 3.90
C TRP A 33 5.36 -2.25 3.72
N ARG A 34 6.41 -2.47 2.93
CA ARG A 34 7.36 -1.42 2.55
C ARG A 34 7.72 -1.53 1.07
N VAL A 35 7.91 -0.36 0.44
CA VAL A 35 8.53 -0.23 -0.88
C VAL A 35 9.74 0.70 -0.73
N PRO A 36 10.94 0.16 -0.50
CA PRO A 36 12.13 0.92 -0.13
C PRO A 36 12.52 2.00 -1.14
N GLU A 37 12.42 1.69 -2.43
CA GLU A 37 12.81 2.60 -3.53
C GLU A 37 11.94 3.86 -3.55
N LEU A 38 10.67 3.73 -3.12
CA LEU A 38 9.74 4.86 -2.98
C LEU A 38 9.80 5.50 -1.59
N LYS A 39 10.56 4.94 -0.65
CA LYS A 39 10.67 5.36 0.75
C LYS A 39 9.33 5.39 1.49
N VAL A 40 8.43 4.47 1.13
CA VAL A 40 7.09 4.39 1.72
C VAL A 40 6.83 3.05 2.36
N GLY A 41 5.91 3.04 3.32
CA GLY A 41 5.29 1.86 3.86
C GLY A 41 3.77 1.98 3.90
N PHE A 42 3.10 0.83 3.99
CA PHE A 42 1.66 0.74 4.16
C PHE A 42 1.36 -0.09 5.41
N ASP A 43 0.52 0.45 6.26
CA ASP A 43 0.11 -0.08 7.55
C ASP A 43 1.26 -0.37 8.53
N LEU A 44 0.97 -0.27 9.80
CA LEU A 44 1.91 -0.47 10.90
C LEU A 44 1.35 -1.46 11.93
N GLY A 45 0.82 -2.60 11.46
CA GLY A 45 0.48 -3.73 12.31
C GLY A 45 1.70 -4.46 12.85
N ALA A 46 2.85 -4.26 12.19
CA ALA A 46 4.17 -4.74 12.61
C ALA A 46 5.23 -3.65 12.37
N GLN A 47 6.44 -3.86 12.86
CA GLN A 47 7.52 -2.89 12.72
C GLN A 47 8.89 -3.60 12.69
N PRO A 48 9.25 -4.26 11.58
CA PRO A 48 10.54 -4.87 11.40
C PRO A 48 11.66 -3.85 11.63
N TRP A 49 12.78 -4.31 12.20
CA TRP A 49 13.92 -3.42 12.45
C TRP A 49 14.41 -2.72 11.18
N ASP A 50 14.49 -3.45 10.08
CA ASP A 50 14.96 -2.92 8.79
C ASP A 50 14.03 -1.85 8.19
N PHE A 51 12.76 -1.79 8.66
CA PHE A 51 11.79 -0.81 8.17
C PHE A 51 11.94 0.56 8.84
N MET A 52 12.79 0.69 9.85
CA MET A 52 12.99 1.96 10.59
C MET A 52 13.42 3.13 9.69
N GLY A 53 14.09 2.84 8.57
CA GLY A 53 14.47 3.85 7.57
C GLY A 53 13.34 4.43 6.74
N THR A 54 12.11 3.92 6.83
CA THR A 54 10.97 4.38 6.03
C THR A 54 10.38 5.67 6.60
N PRO A 55 10.46 6.82 5.91
CA PRO A 55 10.03 8.10 6.48
C PRO A 55 8.52 8.33 6.39
N THR A 56 7.84 7.70 5.41
CA THR A 56 6.44 7.98 5.07
C THR A 56 5.61 6.72 5.14
N TRP A 57 4.48 6.78 5.84
CA TRP A 57 3.56 5.66 5.99
C TRP A 57 2.13 6.04 5.62
N PHE A 58 1.44 5.12 4.99
CA PHE A 58 0.04 5.22 4.62
C PHE A 58 -0.73 4.16 5.40
N LEU A 59 -1.53 4.56 6.37
CA LEU A 59 -2.41 3.66 7.10
C LEU A 59 -3.74 3.57 6.37
N SER A 60 -4.08 2.36 5.94
CA SER A 60 -5.35 2.12 5.26
C SER A 60 -6.54 2.35 6.20
N HIS A 61 -6.45 1.84 7.40
CA HIS A 61 -7.44 1.98 8.46
C HIS A 61 -6.83 1.68 9.84
N THR A 62 -7.62 1.73 10.91
CA THR A 62 -7.10 1.65 12.28
C THR A 62 -7.49 0.39 13.04
N HIS A 63 -7.78 -0.75 12.38
CA HIS A 63 -7.80 -2.03 13.08
C HIS A 63 -6.42 -2.35 13.65
N LEU A 64 -6.39 -3.10 14.76
CA LEU A 64 -5.15 -3.30 15.51
C LEU A 64 -4.07 -4.02 14.72
N ASP A 65 -4.43 -4.95 13.86
CA ASP A 65 -3.51 -5.66 12.98
C ASP A 65 -2.93 -4.76 11.85
N HIS A 66 -3.38 -3.51 11.75
CA HIS A 66 -2.87 -2.49 10.82
C HIS A 66 -2.20 -1.29 11.52
N VAL A 67 -2.43 -1.08 12.83
CA VAL A 67 -1.93 0.14 13.51
C VAL A 67 -1.20 -0.12 14.82
N ALA A 68 -1.31 -1.31 15.42
CA ALA A 68 -0.83 -1.54 16.80
C ALA A 68 0.68 -1.29 16.99
N ALA A 69 1.49 -1.42 15.96
CA ALA A 69 2.93 -1.18 16.03
C ALA A 69 3.34 0.29 15.85
N LEU A 70 2.43 1.19 15.48
CA LEU A 70 2.72 2.61 15.28
C LEU A 70 3.44 3.27 16.46
N PRO A 71 3.01 3.12 17.73
CA PRO A 71 3.70 3.75 18.84
C PRO A 71 5.14 3.26 19.00
N VAL A 72 5.36 1.96 18.80
CA VAL A 72 6.70 1.36 18.91
C VAL A 72 7.60 1.84 17.78
N TYR A 73 7.06 1.95 16.56
CA TYR A 73 7.78 2.49 15.41
C TYR A 73 8.26 3.93 15.66
N VAL A 74 7.36 4.79 16.12
CA VAL A 74 7.68 6.20 16.43
C VAL A 74 8.71 6.31 17.54
N ALA A 75 8.54 5.54 18.63
CA ALA A 75 9.48 5.52 19.75
C ALA A 75 10.89 5.08 19.32
N ARG A 76 10.99 4.03 18.49
CA ARG A 76 12.28 3.54 17.97
C ARG A 76 12.98 4.56 17.09
N ARG A 77 12.29 5.21 16.16
CA ARG A 77 12.88 6.27 15.33
C ARG A 77 13.45 7.39 16.17
N ARG A 78 12.73 7.82 17.21
CA ARG A 78 13.24 8.79 18.18
C ARG A 78 14.52 8.31 18.87
N MET A 79 14.53 7.04 19.36
CA MET A 79 15.73 6.47 20.02
C MET A 79 16.93 6.41 19.08
N MET A 80 16.70 6.18 17.81
CA MET A 80 17.72 6.18 16.76
C MET A 80 18.09 7.59 16.28
N LYS A 81 17.50 8.65 16.84
CA LYS A 81 17.70 10.07 16.44
C LYS A 81 17.40 10.30 14.95
N MET A 82 16.42 9.58 14.40
CA MET A 82 15.94 9.77 13.05
C MET A 82 14.87 10.86 13.03
N GLU A 83 14.70 11.51 11.87
CA GLU A 83 13.61 12.46 11.65
C GLU A 83 12.25 11.84 11.93
N PRO A 84 11.30 12.61 12.51
CA PRO A 84 9.94 12.15 12.71
C PRO A 84 9.32 11.63 11.41
N PRO A 85 8.58 10.52 11.44
CA PRO A 85 7.92 10.03 10.24
C PRO A 85 6.63 10.82 9.96
N THR A 86 6.25 10.90 8.70
CA THR A 86 4.92 11.38 8.29
C THR A 86 3.99 10.18 8.11
N ILE A 87 2.83 10.22 8.76
CA ILE A 87 1.83 9.15 8.77
C ILE A 87 0.53 9.69 8.19
N TYR A 88 0.17 9.24 7.01
CA TYR A 88 -1.11 9.50 6.36
C TYR A 88 -2.12 8.47 6.83
N LEU A 89 -3.32 8.90 7.21
CA LEU A 89 -4.37 8.02 7.73
C LEU A 89 -5.76 8.62 7.47
N PRO A 90 -6.85 7.82 7.54
CA PRO A 90 -8.20 8.36 7.41
C PRO A 90 -8.41 9.53 8.36
N ASN A 91 -8.92 10.65 7.84
CA ASN A 91 -9.07 11.90 8.60
C ASN A 91 -9.89 11.69 9.87
N GLU A 92 -10.90 10.85 9.82
CA GLU A 92 -11.79 10.50 10.93
C GLU A 92 -11.04 9.84 12.10
N SER A 93 -9.88 9.23 11.83
CA SER A 93 -9.09 8.50 12.84
C SER A 93 -7.96 9.33 13.47
N VAL A 94 -7.66 10.52 12.93
CA VAL A 94 -6.51 11.35 13.35
C VAL A 94 -6.51 11.65 14.85
N GLU A 95 -7.65 12.12 15.38
CA GLU A 95 -7.73 12.52 16.77
C GLU A 95 -7.60 11.34 17.74
N ASP A 96 -8.14 10.17 17.38
CA ASP A 96 -8.02 8.97 18.22
C ASP A 96 -6.61 8.40 18.19
N VAL A 97 -5.94 8.39 17.04
CA VAL A 97 -4.53 8.00 16.93
C VAL A 97 -3.64 8.97 17.70
N LYS A 98 -3.91 10.26 17.66
CA LYS A 98 -3.20 11.27 18.46
C LYS A 98 -3.36 11.02 19.97
N ARG A 99 -4.58 10.71 20.44
CA ARG A 99 -4.84 10.33 21.83
C ARG A 99 -4.11 9.05 22.21
N LEU A 100 -4.11 8.03 21.33
CA LEU A 100 -3.35 6.80 21.54
C LEU A 100 -1.86 7.10 21.77
N LEU A 101 -1.25 7.90 20.90
CA LEU A 101 0.17 8.28 21.01
C LEU A 101 0.43 9.07 22.30
N GLN A 102 -0.49 9.94 22.72
CA GLN A 102 -0.38 10.66 24.01
C GLN A 102 -0.43 9.72 25.23
N VAL A 103 -1.27 8.67 25.18
CA VAL A 103 -1.31 7.64 26.23
C VAL A 103 0.01 6.87 26.26
N MET A 104 0.47 6.41 25.08
CA MET A 104 1.74 5.68 24.94
C MET A 104 2.94 6.53 25.40
N GLN A 105 2.95 7.82 25.09
CA GLN A 105 3.99 8.76 25.58
C GLN A 105 4.05 8.78 27.12
N ARG A 106 2.91 8.73 27.80
CA ARG A 106 2.87 8.70 29.28
C ARG A 106 3.38 7.37 29.84
N LEU A 107 3.03 6.27 29.19
CA LEU A 107 3.46 4.93 29.60
C LEU A 107 4.96 4.72 29.36
N ASP A 108 5.46 5.08 28.19
CA ASP A 108 6.86 4.92 27.77
C ASP A 108 7.77 6.02 28.34
N ARG A 109 7.19 7.09 28.93
CA ARG A 109 7.90 8.31 29.39
C ARG A 109 8.79 8.92 28.31
N GLY A 110 8.42 8.75 27.05
CA GLY A 110 9.16 9.21 25.89
C GLY A 110 8.26 9.85 24.84
N ARG A 111 8.75 10.92 24.20
CA ARG A 111 7.97 11.63 23.19
C ARG A 111 7.59 10.72 22.03
N GLN A 112 6.34 10.76 21.61
CA GLN A 112 5.82 10.12 20.41
C GLN A 112 5.71 11.18 19.30
N VAL A 113 6.84 11.48 18.64
CA VAL A 113 6.92 12.57 17.66
C VAL A 113 6.77 12.00 16.26
N CYS A 114 5.66 12.30 15.61
CA CYS A 114 5.39 12.04 14.20
C CYS A 114 4.45 13.12 13.66
N GLU A 115 4.40 13.28 12.37
CA GLU A 115 3.42 14.09 11.69
C GLU A 115 2.23 13.20 11.30
N LEU A 116 1.03 13.51 11.81
CA LEU A 116 -0.22 12.83 11.44
C LEU A 116 -0.96 13.68 10.42
N VAL A 117 -1.18 13.15 9.23
CA VAL A 117 -1.87 13.82 8.12
C VAL A 117 -3.16 13.08 7.82
N GLY A 118 -4.30 13.69 8.12
CA GLY A 118 -5.61 13.16 7.75
C GLY A 118 -5.82 13.25 6.26
N VAL A 119 -6.35 12.18 5.64
CA VAL A 119 -6.66 12.14 4.21
C VAL A 119 -8.09 11.72 3.94
N GLU A 120 -8.67 12.27 2.86
CA GLU A 120 -10.01 12.00 2.39
C GLU A 120 -9.98 11.34 0.99
N PRO A 121 -11.04 10.61 0.59
CA PRO A 121 -11.16 10.14 -0.77
C PRO A 121 -11.16 11.31 -1.77
N GLY A 122 -10.30 11.22 -2.77
CA GLY A 122 -10.09 12.27 -3.77
C GLY A 122 -8.87 13.15 -3.51
N ASP A 123 -8.25 13.05 -2.34
CA ASP A 123 -7.02 13.77 -2.06
C ASP A 123 -5.88 13.32 -2.97
N GLU A 124 -5.06 14.31 -3.33
CA GLU A 124 -3.85 14.12 -4.11
C GLU A 124 -2.73 14.97 -3.53
N PHE A 125 -1.53 14.39 -3.44
CA PHE A 125 -0.36 15.11 -2.95
C PHE A 125 0.95 14.56 -3.54
N ASP A 126 1.96 15.41 -3.56
CA ASP A 126 3.28 15.05 -4.04
C ASP A 126 4.04 14.22 -2.99
N LEU A 127 4.41 13.00 -3.33
CA LEU A 127 5.35 12.20 -2.55
C LEU A 127 6.80 12.64 -2.85
N SER A 128 7.06 12.97 -4.11
CA SER A 128 8.32 13.49 -4.60
C SER A 128 8.10 14.26 -5.91
N ARG A 129 9.18 14.78 -6.50
CA ARG A 129 9.11 15.40 -7.84
C ARG A 129 8.56 14.44 -8.91
N GLU A 130 8.84 13.15 -8.76
CA GLU A 130 8.51 12.11 -9.74
C GLU A 130 7.31 11.26 -9.35
N HIS A 131 6.84 11.35 -8.11
CA HIS A 131 5.76 10.52 -7.62
C HIS A 131 4.64 11.35 -6.99
N VAL A 132 3.42 11.01 -7.37
CA VAL A 132 2.18 11.57 -6.83
C VAL A 132 1.41 10.45 -6.15
N VAL A 133 0.70 10.74 -5.06
CA VAL A 133 -0.21 9.82 -4.41
C VAL A 133 -1.63 10.31 -4.57
N THR A 134 -2.53 9.43 -4.95
CA THR A 134 -3.97 9.66 -4.91
C THR A 134 -4.62 8.73 -3.91
N VAL A 135 -5.66 9.22 -3.23
CA VAL A 135 -6.40 8.51 -2.18
C VAL A 135 -7.79 8.18 -2.67
N TRP A 136 -8.25 6.95 -2.42
CA TRP A 136 -9.65 6.60 -2.66
C TRP A 136 -10.29 5.93 -1.45
N GLY A 137 -11.62 6.00 -1.36
CA GLY A 137 -12.37 5.31 -0.32
C GLY A 137 -12.46 3.81 -0.61
N THR A 138 -12.02 2.99 0.32
CA THR A 138 -12.26 1.55 0.30
C THR A 138 -13.49 1.20 1.14
N THR A 139 -14.02 -0.01 1.01
CA THR A 139 -15.25 -0.43 1.69
C THR A 139 -14.92 -1.39 2.80
N HIS A 140 -14.91 -0.91 4.03
CA HIS A 140 -14.61 -1.70 5.22
C HIS A 140 -15.55 -1.29 6.38
N THR A 141 -15.41 -1.95 7.57
CA THR A 141 -16.28 -1.72 8.73
C THR A 141 -16.00 -0.41 9.46
N ILE A 142 -14.81 0.16 9.27
CA ILE A 142 -14.40 1.46 9.78
C ILE A 142 -13.88 2.33 8.62
N PRO A 143 -13.69 3.65 8.82
CA PRO A 143 -13.11 4.50 7.79
C PRO A 143 -11.83 3.92 7.21
N SER A 144 -11.79 3.71 5.90
CA SER A 144 -10.70 3.04 5.22
C SER A 144 -10.35 3.72 3.89
N ARG A 145 -9.06 3.72 3.55
CA ARG A 145 -8.47 4.37 2.37
C ARG A 145 -7.56 3.41 1.63
N GLY A 146 -7.61 3.49 0.31
CA GLY A 146 -6.59 2.92 -0.55
C GLY A 146 -5.72 4.02 -1.14
N PHE A 147 -4.53 3.66 -1.60
CA PHE A 147 -3.51 4.59 -2.09
C PHE A 147 -2.93 4.12 -3.42
N VAL A 148 -2.92 5.01 -4.43
CA VAL A 148 -2.21 4.77 -5.68
C VAL A 148 -1.01 5.70 -5.74
N ILE A 149 0.18 5.14 -5.91
CA ILE A 149 1.40 5.89 -6.19
C ILE A 149 1.59 5.90 -7.70
N TRP A 150 1.70 7.09 -8.26
CA TRP A 150 1.87 7.33 -9.68
C TRP A 150 3.29 7.73 -10.00
N ASP A 151 3.85 7.17 -11.08
CA ASP A 151 5.06 7.67 -11.74
C ASP A 151 4.66 8.85 -12.64
N ARG A 152 5.10 10.05 -12.26
CA ARG A 152 4.82 11.31 -12.95
C ARG A 152 5.96 11.66 -13.89
N ARG A 153 5.66 11.68 -15.18
CA ARG A 153 6.60 12.00 -16.23
C ARG A 153 6.16 13.23 -17.01
N HIS A 154 7.12 14.00 -17.47
CA HIS A 154 6.89 15.11 -18.40
C HIS A 154 7.33 14.68 -19.80
N LYS A 155 6.37 14.47 -20.71
CA LYS A 155 6.62 14.14 -22.11
C LYS A 155 6.47 15.39 -22.97
N LEU A 156 7.30 15.52 -24.02
CA LEU A 156 7.16 16.57 -25.02
C LEU A 156 5.75 16.50 -25.61
N LYS A 157 5.10 17.63 -25.82
CA LYS A 157 3.81 17.69 -26.51
C LYS A 157 3.98 17.36 -27.98
N GLU A 158 2.97 16.75 -28.58
CA GLU A 158 3.01 16.28 -29.99
C GLU A 158 3.28 17.39 -30.98
N GLU A 159 2.77 18.60 -30.73
CA GLU A 159 2.98 19.80 -31.54
C GLU A 159 4.47 20.22 -31.69
N PHE A 160 5.34 19.71 -30.82
CA PHE A 160 6.78 19.98 -30.83
C PHE A 160 7.61 18.78 -31.31
N PHE A 161 6.97 17.69 -31.73
CA PHE A 161 7.71 16.54 -32.25
C PHE A 161 8.42 16.90 -33.56
N GLY A 162 9.66 16.45 -33.70
CA GLY A 162 10.50 16.72 -34.88
C GLY A 162 11.18 18.09 -34.92
N LEU A 163 10.92 18.97 -33.93
CA LEU A 163 11.65 20.22 -33.83
C LEU A 163 13.10 19.97 -33.40
N PRO A 164 14.08 20.72 -33.99
CA PRO A 164 15.46 20.69 -33.52
C PRO A 164 15.59 21.06 -32.04
N GLY A 165 16.58 20.48 -31.35
CA GLY A 165 16.74 20.65 -29.90
C GLY A 165 17.04 22.10 -29.47
N ASP A 166 17.65 22.92 -30.33
CA ASP A 166 17.86 24.36 -30.14
C ASP A 166 16.52 25.11 -30.09
N LYS A 167 15.62 24.85 -31.03
CA LYS A 167 14.28 25.45 -31.04
C LYS A 167 13.45 25.04 -29.81
N ILE A 168 13.51 23.77 -29.38
CA ILE A 168 12.84 23.31 -28.15
C ILE A 168 13.37 24.08 -26.94
N ARG A 169 14.70 24.30 -26.88
CA ARG A 169 15.34 25.06 -25.81
C ARG A 169 14.90 26.53 -25.79
N ASP A 170 14.81 27.15 -26.98
CA ASP A 170 14.38 28.54 -27.09
C ASP A 170 12.91 28.73 -26.71
N LEU A 171 12.03 27.83 -27.12
CA LEU A 171 10.63 27.80 -26.68
C LEU A 171 10.54 27.67 -25.17
N LYS A 172 11.32 26.78 -24.54
CA LYS A 172 11.38 26.65 -23.09
C LYS A 172 11.87 27.92 -22.41
N ARG A 173 12.89 28.59 -22.95
CA ARG A 173 13.38 29.88 -22.43
C ARG A 173 12.35 31.00 -22.58
N ALA A 174 11.55 30.97 -23.65
CA ALA A 174 10.44 31.90 -23.85
C ALA A 174 9.22 31.61 -22.95
N GLY A 175 9.30 30.61 -22.05
CA GLY A 175 8.21 30.26 -21.12
C GLY A 175 7.08 29.42 -21.74
N THR A 176 7.29 28.92 -22.98
CA THR A 176 6.27 28.03 -23.60
C THR A 176 6.22 26.68 -22.88
N ALA A 177 5.02 26.24 -22.52
CA ALA A 177 4.79 24.94 -21.91
C ALA A 177 4.93 23.83 -22.96
N ILE A 178 6.16 23.39 -23.19
CA ILE A 178 6.53 22.41 -24.23
C ILE A 178 6.28 20.96 -23.83
N THR A 179 6.03 20.67 -22.55
CA THR A 179 5.77 19.32 -22.04
C THR A 179 4.37 19.19 -21.48
N ARG A 180 3.83 17.97 -21.51
CA ARG A 180 2.62 17.57 -20.78
C ARG A 180 2.98 16.56 -19.70
N GLU A 181 2.27 16.61 -18.59
CA GLU A 181 2.37 15.58 -17.54
C GLU A 181 1.66 14.31 -18.00
N VAL A 182 2.30 13.17 -17.76
CA VAL A 182 1.75 11.84 -17.99
C VAL A 182 1.97 11.04 -16.71
N ARG A 183 0.93 10.41 -16.21
CA ARG A 183 0.98 9.59 -15.01
C ARG A 183 0.75 8.12 -15.36
N VAL A 184 1.55 7.26 -14.75
CA VAL A 184 1.40 5.81 -14.85
C VAL A 184 1.22 5.26 -13.44
N PRO A 185 0.15 4.51 -13.13
CA PRO A 185 -0.05 3.98 -11.80
C PRO A 185 1.01 2.90 -11.54
N LEU A 186 1.80 3.12 -10.50
CA LEU A 186 2.99 2.32 -10.21
C LEU A 186 2.70 1.25 -9.16
N VAL A 187 2.21 1.68 -7.99
CA VAL A 187 1.83 0.79 -6.89
C VAL A 187 0.44 1.20 -6.40
N ALA A 188 -0.46 0.24 -6.28
CA ALA A 188 -1.74 0.42 -5.61
C ALA A 188 -1.81 -0.46 -4.36
N TYR A 189 -2.29 0.10 -3.26
CA TYR A 189 -2.53 -0.61 -2.00
C TYR A 189 -3.98 -0.42 -1.56
N THR A 190 -4.71 -1.51 -1.37
CA THR A 190 -6.13 -1.44 -1.02
C THR A 190 -6.40 -1.36 0.49
N GLY A 191 -5.46 -1.85 1.32
CA GLY A 191 -5.83 -2.25 2.68
C GLY A 191 -6.90 -3.34 2.65
N ASP A 192 -7.69 -3.42 3.70
CA ASP A 192 -8.85 -4.31 3.78
C ASP A 192 -10.04 -3.68 3.07
N THR A 193 -10.71 -4.46 2.21
CA THR A 193 -11.82 -3.94 1.42
C THR A 193 -12.72 -5.03 0.88
N SER A 194 -13.99 -4.73 0.72
CA SER A 194 -14.88 -5.53 -0.13
C SER A 194 -14.60 -5.30 -1.62
N PRO A 195 -15.12 -6.14 -2.54
CA PRO A 195 -14.97 -5.92 -3.97
C PRO A 195 -15.42 -4.55 -4.46
N ALA A 196 -16.43 -3.96 -3.83
CA ALA A 196 -16.94 -2.64 -4.19
C ALA A 196 -15.87 -1.53 -3.99
N GLY A 197 -15.05 -1.64 -2.94
CA GLY A 197 -13.96 -0.68 -2.71
C GLY A 197 -12.81 -0.84 -3.71
N LEU A 198 -12.51 -2.05 -4.16
CA LEU A 198 -11.56 -2.27 -5.27
C LEU A 198 -12.13 -1.72 -6.59
N ASP A 199 -13.42 -1.97 -6.86
CA ASP A 199 -14.10 -1.53 -8.09
C ASP A 199 -14.18 0.00 -8.19
N ALA A 200 -14.16 0.71 -7.06
CA ALA A 200 -14.18 2.17 -7.01
C ALA A 200 -12.91 2.83 -7.54
N CYS A 201 -11.81 2.08 -7.71
CA CYS A 201 -10.53 2.59 -8.21
C CYS A 201 -10.05 1.85 -9.47
N PRO A 202 -10.42 2.28 -10.68
CA PRO A 202 -9.92 1.67 -11.93
C PRO A 202 -8.39 1.64 -12.00
N ALA A 203 -7.71 2.67 -11.47
CA ALA A 203 -6.27 2.75 -11.47
C ALA A 203 -5.59 1.61 -10.66
N ALA A 204 -6.29 1.01 -9.70
CA ALA A 204 -5.78 -0.14 -8.96
C ALA A 204 -5.61 -1.37 -9.87
N PHE A 205 -6.52 -1.55 -10.84
CA PHE A 205 -6.43 -2.62 -11.83
C PHE A 205 -5.36 -2.37 -12.90
N ASP A 206 -4.99 -1.11 -13.12
CA ASP A 206 -4.00 -0.69 -14.12
C ASP A 206 -2.60 -0.49 -13.51
N ALA A 207 -2.46 -0.47 -12.18
CA ALA A 207 -1.19 -0.29 -11.50
C ALA A 207 -0.22 -1.45 -11.84
N LYS A 208 1.07 -1.13 -12.02
CA LYS A 208 2.07 -2.18 -12.26
C LYS A 208 2.07 -3.22 -11.15
N ILE A 209 2.04 -2.78 -9.90
CA ILE A 209 1.97 -3.64 -8.72
C ILE A 209 0.68 -3.30 -7.97
N LEU A 210 -0.17 -4.30 -7.77
CA LEU A 210 -1.31 -4.23 -6.87
C LEU A 210 -1.00 -5.04 -5.61
N ILE A 211 -1.08 -4.41 -4.44
CA ILE A 211 -1.01 -5.06 -3.13
C ILE A 211 -2.43 -5.03 -2.55
N THR A 212 -3.00 -6.22 -2.31
CA THR A 212 -4.41 -6.34 -1.92
C THR A 212 -4.65 -7.53 -1.00
N GLU A 213 -5.82 -7.55 -0.36
CA GLU A 213 -6.26 -8.68 0.46
C GLU A 213 -6.95 -9.77 -0.37
N MET A 214 -6.95 -11.00 0.15
CA MET A 214 -7.86 -12.08 -0.16
C MET A 214 -8.12 -12.88 1.11
N SER A 215 -8.97 -12.36 1.99
CA SER A 215 -9.15 -12.95 3.32
C SER A 215 -9.81 -14.32 3.27
N PHE A 216 -10.61 -14.64 2.25
CA PHE A 216 -11.39 -15.87 2.19
C PHE A 216 -11.26 -16.62 0.86
N ILE A 217 -11.15 -17.98 0.95
CA ILE A 217 -10.92 -18.85 -0.23
C ILE A 217 -11.85 -20.06 -0.32
N ARG A 218 -12.59 -20.42 0.76
CA ARG A 218 -13.45 -21.60 0.78
C ARG A 218 -14.83 -21.28 0.23
N ALA A 219 -15.33 -22.15 -0.65
CA ALA A 219 -16.63 -22.00 -1.31
C ALA A 219 -17.85 -22.03 -0.35
N ASN A 220 -17.69 -22.57 0.87
CA ASN A 220 -18.79 -22.65 1.84
C ASN A 220 -18.99 -21.37 2.67
N HIS A 221 -18.23 -20.34 2.41
CA HIS A 221 -18.40 -19.05 3.07
C HIS A 221 -19.53 -18.24 2.40
N ARG A 222 -20.35 -17.58 3.21
CA ARG A 222 -21.38 -16.66 2.71
C ARG A 222 -20.72 -15.36 2.24
N ARG A 223 -20.55 -15.20 0.93
CA ARG A 223 -19.88 -14.02 0.32
C ARG A 223 -20.51 -12.70 0.76
N GLU A 224 -21.84 -12.62 0.83
CA GLU A 224 -22.55 -11.42 1.31
C GLU A 224 -22.10 -11.01 2.71
N LYS A 225 -21.85 -11.98 3.60
CA LYS A 225 -21.34 -11.70 4.94
C LYS A 225 -19.90 -11.22 4.90
N ILE A 226 -19.07 -11.81 4.04
CA ILE A 226 -17.68 -11.39 3.84
C ILE A 226 -17.65 -9.92 3.35
N HIS A 227 -18.43 -9.61 2.33
CA HIS A 227 -18.52 -8.26 1.77
C HIS A 227 -19.08 -7.25 2.77
N LYS A 228 -20.07 -7.64 3.61
CA LYS A 228 -20.60 -6.79 4.67
C LYS A 228 -19.52 -6.41 5.70
N PHE A 229 -18.57 -7.30 5.97
CA PHE A 229 -17.43 -7.02 6.85
C PHE A 229 -16.25 -6.38 6.10
N GLY A 230 -16.42 -6.02 4.83
CA GLY A 230 -15.43 -5.31 4.05
C GLY A 230 -14.20 -6.14 3.72
N HIS A 231 -14.40 -7.39 3.30
CA HIS A 231 -13.33 -8.28 2.86
C HIS A 231 -13.64 -8.92 1.50
N MET A 232 -12.61 -9.51 0.88
CA MET A 232 -12.71 -10.19 -0.40
C MET A 232 -12.62 -11.71 -0.26
N HIS A 233 -13.26 -12.38 -1.21
CA HIS A 233 -13.21 -13.81 -1.43
C HIS A 233 -12.47 -14.12 -2.74
N LEU A 234 -11.88 -15.31 -2.87
CA LEU A 234 -11.25 -15.77 -4.10
C LEU A 234 -12.14 -15.61 -5.35
N ASP A 235 -13.45 -15.92 -5.22
CA ASP A 235 -14.38 -15.80 -6.35
C ASP A 235 -14.53 -14.36 -6.84
N ASP A 236 -14.29 -13.35 -5.98
CA ASP A 236 -14.32 -11.94 -6.38
C ASP A 236 -13.19 -11.61 -7.37
N PHE A 237 -12.04 -12.28 -7.23
CA PHE A 237 -10.94 -12.19 -8.19
C PHE A 237 -11.25 -12.91 -9.49
N LEU A 238 -11.88 -14.08 -9.42
CA LEU A 238 -12.27 -14.84 -10.61
C LEU A 238 -13.26 -14.05 -11.47
N GLU A 239 -14.25 -13.41 -10.85
CA GLU A 239 -15.25 -12.57 -11.51
C GLU A 239 -14.65 -11.31 -12.18
N ARG A 240 -13.46 -10.89 -11.76
CA ARG A 240 -12.74 -9.70 -12.25
C ARG A 240 -11.47 -10.01 -13.02
N ALA A 241 -11.24 -11.29 -13.35
CA ALA A 241 -9.98 -11.75 -13.92
C ALA A 241 -9.52 -10.93 -15.13
N ASP A 242 -10.45 -10.57 -16.02
CA ASP A 242 -10.17 -9.81 -17.25
C ASP A 242 -9.88 -8.31 -16.99
N ARG A 243 -10.21 -7.81 -15.82
CA ARG A 243 -9.98 -6.40 -15.46
C ARG A 243 -8.55 -6.15 -14.97
N PHE A 244 -7.89 -7.16 -14.39
CA PHE A 244 -6.55 -7.01 -13.85
C PHE A 244 -5.50 -6.89 -14.96
N LYS A 245 -5.04 -5.68 -15.24
CA LYS A 245 -3.96 -5.38 -16.19
C LYS A 245 -2.59 -5.28 -15.51
N ASN A 246 -2.57 -5.49 -14.21
CA ASN A 246 -1.36 -5.44 -13.39
C ASN A 246 -0.28 -6.38 -13.93
N GLU A 247 0.98 -5.99 -13.82
CA GLU A 247 2.13 -6.86 -14.07
C GLU A 247 2.34 -7.85 -12.91
N LEU A 248 2.06 -7.37 -11.67
CA LEU A 248 2.14 -8.17 -10.44
C LEU A 248 0.95 -7.85 -9.52
N ILE A 249 0.33 -8.89 -8.97
CA ILE A 249 -0.70 -8.79 -7.93
C ILE A 249 -0.16 -9.53 -6.70
N ILE A 250 0.14 -8.80 -5.64
CA ILE A 250 0.52 -9.37 -4.34
C ILE A 250 -0.74 -9.50 -3.51
N VAL A 251 -1.03 -10.73 -3.12
CA VAL A 251 -2.26 -11.07 -2.38
C VAL A 251 -1.89 -11.58 -1.01
N GLY A 252 -2.34 -10.89 0.02
CA GLY A 252 -2.11 -11.23 1.42
C GLY A 252 -3.38 -11.26 2.25
N HIS A 253 -3.24 -11.06 3.57
CA HIS A 253 -4.33 -10.95 4.54
C HIS A 253 -5.26 -12.18 4.59
N PHE A 254 -4.68 -13.37 4.31
CA PHE A 254 -5.45 -14.62 4.43
C PHE A 254 -5.88 -14.88 5.86
N SER A 255 -7.12 -15.34 6.04
CA SER A 255 -7.66 -15.70 7.34
C SER A 255 -6.77 -16.72 8.06
N THR A 256 -6.60 -16.53 9.37
CA THR A 256 -5.88 -17.46 10.26
C THR A 256 -6.48 -18.86 10.33
N ARG A 257 -7.70 -19.04 9.79
CA ARG A 257 -8.39 -20.35 9.68
C ARG A 257 -7.79 -21.27 8.63
N TYR A 258 -6.92 -20.74 7.76
CA TYR A 258 -6.32 -21.50 6.65
C TYR A 258 -4.87 -21.85 6.95
N HIS A 259 -4.52 -23.09 6.69
CA HIS A 259 -3.12 -23.49 6.61
C HIS A 259 -2.51 -22.97 5.30
N PRO A 260 -1.23 -22.53 5.26
CA PRO A 260 -0.58 -22.07 4.04
C PRO A 260 -0.73 -23.01 2.84
N ASN A 261 -0.56 -24.32 3.06
CA ASN A 261 -0.71 -25.33 2.02
C ASN A 261 -2.15 -25.43 1.46
N GLU A 262 -3.16 -25.10 2.26
CA GLU A 262 -4.55 -25.03 1.79
C GLU A 262 -4.76 -23.85 0.85
N VAL A 263 -4.19 -22.68 1.21
CA VAL A 263 -4.23 -21.50 0.36
C VAL A 263 -3.57 -21.81 -0.97
N LEU A 264 -2.33 -22.33 -0.96
CA LEU A 264 -1.58 -22.68 -2.16
C LEU A 264 -2.38 -23.62 -3.09
N ARG A 265 -2.86 -24.75 -2.57
CA ARG A 265 -3.63 -25.73 -3.37
C ARG A 265 -4.92 -25.14 -3.93
N SER A 266 -5.63 -24.35 -3.14
CA SER A 266 -6.90 -23.74 -3.55
C SER A 266 -6.72 -22.79 -4.72
N LEU A 267 -5.68 -21.94 -4.65
CA LEU A 267 -5.40 -20.96 -5.70
C LEU A 267 -4.80 -21.64 -6.94
N GLU A 268 -3.90 -22.60 -6.76
CA GLU A 268 -3.34 -23.37 -7.88
C GLU A 268 -4.43 -24.07 -8.70
N THR A 269 -5.46 -24.59 -8.04
CA THR A 269 -6.54 -25.31 -8.68
C THR A 269 -7.58 -24.38 -9.33
N LYS A 270 -7.89 -23.25 -8.72
CA LYS A 270 -9.04 -22.41 -9.10
C LYS A 270 -8.68 -21.19 -9.94
N LEU A 271 -7.46 -20.66 -9.82
CA LEU A 271 -7.09 -19.47 -10.58
C LEU A 271 -6.94 -19.80 -12.08
N PRO A 272 -7.44 -18.95 -12.98
CA PRO A 272 -7.13 -19.04 -14.40
C PRO A 272 -5.66 -18.64 -14.64
N ASP A 273 -5.08 -19.13 -15.73
CA ASP A 273 -3.66 -18.91 -16.05
C ASP A 273 -3.29 -17.43 -16.13
N VAL A 274 -4.22 -16.60 -16.61
CA VAL A 274 -4.02 -15.14 -16.68
C VAL A 274 -3.78 -14.50 -15.32
N LEU A 275 -4.36 -15.03 -14.24
CA LEU A 275 -4.11 -14.57 -12.87
C LEU A 275 -2.92 -15.29 -12.24
N LYS A 276 -2.75 -16.61 -12.47
CA LYS A 276 -1.61 -17.37 -11.95
C LYS A 276 -0.27 -16.75 -12.34
N SER A 277 -0.14 -16.31 -13.59
CA SER A 277 1.10 -15.77 -14.13
C SER A 277 1.56 -14.48 -13.46
N LYS A 278 0.67 -13.74 -12.83
CA LYS A 278 0.93 -12.44 -12.23
C LYS A 278 0.63 -12.34 -10.72
N MET A 279 0.03 -13.38 -10.13
CA MET A 279 -0.35 -13.36 -8.71
C MET A 279 0.73 -13.96 -7.83
N LYS A 280 1.17 -13.22 -6.83
CA LYS A 280 2.10 -13.63 -5.78
C LYS A 280 1.36 -13.77 -4.46
N LEU A 281 1.38 -14.97 -3.87
CA LEU A 281 0.78 -15.21 -2.57
C LEU A 281 1.73 -14.81 -1.46
N TRP A 282 1.21 -14.05 -0.50
CA TRP A 282 1.95 -13.56 0.66
C TRP A 282 1.51 -14.34 1.90
N ILE A 283 2.12 -15.51 2.13
CA ILE A 283 1.73 -16.52 3.14
C ILE A 283 2.92 -17.04 3.93
#